data_e3ee462a58ba4c227c647ec5f21a7758
#
_entry.id   e3ee462a58ba4c227c647ec5f21a7758
#
_cell.length_a   1.000
_cell.length_b   1.000
_cell.length_c   1.000
_cell.angle_alpha   90.00
_cell.angle_beta   90.00
_cell.angle_gamma   90.00
#
_symmetry.space_group_name_H-M   'P 1'
#
loop_
_entity.id
_entity.type
_entity.pdbx_description
1 polymer ?
#
loop_
_entity_poly.entity_id
_entity_poly.type
_entity_poly.pdbx_seq_one_letter_code
_entity_poly.pdbx_strand_id
1 'polypeptide(L)'
;MLFIEKVERALIKLVNKAYEENEIPIAAVITKGEEIVSKAYNTRNKTNNPLNHAEIICIIEAAKKQKYWRINGYNLYVTLEPCDMCKKIIEEVGIDNVYYFLKRRKKYTTPETLYSYKKMYNDVFETKITMFFQKLRKESKWII
;
A
#
# COMPACT_ATOMS: atom_id res chain seq x y z
N MET A 1 2.41 -18.69 -14.46
CA MET A 1 2.86 -17.68 -13.49
C MET A 1 2.20 -17.91 -12.15
N LEU A 2 2.97 -17.95 -11.08
CA LEU A 2 2.43 -18.11 -9.73
C LEU A 2 1.60 -16.88 -9.33
N PHE A 3 0.61 -17.09 -8.49
CA PHE A 3 -0.24 -16.01 -7.99
C PHE A 3 0.55 -14.87 -7.36
N ILE A 4 1.52 -15.21 -6.50
CA ILE A 4 2.34 -14.18 -5.85
C ILE A 4 3.15 -13.36 -6.85
N GLU A 5 3.63 -13.96 -7.92
CA GLU A 5 4.34 -13.24 -8.98
C GLU A 5 3.43 -12.24 -9.69
N LYS A 6 2.16 -12.58 -9.89
CA LYS A 6 1.18 -11.65 -10.44
C LYS A 6 0.97 -10.44 -9.55
N VAL A 7 0.87 -10.67 -8.24
CA VAL A 7 0.73 -9.60 -7.24
C VAL A 7 1.98 -8.71 -7.25
N GLU A 8 3.17 -9.30 -7.20
CA GLU A 8 4.42 -8.54 -7.21
C GLU A 8 4.59 -7.71 -8.48
N ARG A 9 4.27 -8.26 -9.65
CA ARG A 9 4.32 -7.52 -10.92
C ARG A 9 3.37 -6.33 -10.92
N ALA A 10 2.16 -6.52 -10.41
CA ALA A 10 1.19 -5.43 -10.29
C ALA A 10 1.73 -4.33 -9.37
N LEU A 11 2.28 -4.70 -8.22
CA LEU A 11 2.85 -3.74 -7.27
C LEU A 11 4.04 -2.99 -7.86
N ILE A 12 4.95 -3.68 -8.55
CA ILE A 12 6.12 -3.06 -9.19
C ILE A 12 5.67 -2.02 -10.23
N LYS A 13 4.72 -2.37 -11.06
CA LYS A 13 4.19 -1.45 -12.07
C LYS A 13 3.58 -0.20 -11.45
N LEU A 14 2.82 -0.35 -10.38
CA LEU A 14 2.18 0.76 -9.67
C LEU A 14 3.19 1.63 -8.93
N VAL A 15 4.20 1.03 -8.31
CA VAL A 15 5.30 1.74 -7.65
C VAL A 15 6.06 2.60 -8.66
N ASN A 16 6.36 2.06 -9.84
CA ASN A 16 7.04 2.81 -10.89
C ASN A 16 6.17 3.97 -11.37
N LYS A 17 4.88 3.76 -11.51
CA LYS A 17 3.94 4.81 -11.93
C LYS A 17 3.87 5.93 -10.89
N ALA A 18 3.78 5.59 -9.61
CA ALA A 18 3.80 6.57 -8.52
C ALA A 18 5.09 7.40 -8.56
N TYR A 19 6.23 6.73 -8.70
CA TYR A 19 7.53 7.38 -8.78
C TYR A 19 7.58 8.39 -9.94
N GLU A 20 7.13 8.00 -11.12
CA GLU A 20 7.08 8.86 -12.31
C GLU A 20 6.18 10.08 -12.11
N GLU A 21 5.12 9.94 -11.32
CA GLU A 21 4.17 11.02 -11.04
C GLU A 21 4.55 11.86 -9.82
N ASN A 22 5.76 11.70 -9.27
CA ASN A 22 6.25 12.40 -8.08
C ASN A 22 5.40 12.14 -6.82
N GLU A 23 4.83 10.95 -6.74
CA GLU A 23 4.19 10.45 -5.52
C GLU A 23 5.16 9.56 -4.76
N ILE A 24 4.96 9.42 -3.45
CA ILE A 24 5.71 8.43 -2.68
C ILE A 24 5.41 7.05 -3.30
N PRO A 25 6.44 6.27 -3.70
CA PRO A 25 6.22 5.04 -4.46
C PRO A 25 5.73 3.88 -3.58
N ILE A 26 4.50 4.00 -3.15
CA ILE A 26 3.79 3.00 -2.36
C ILE A 26 2.59 2.53 -3.17
N ALA A 27 2.40 1.23 -3.22
CA ALA A 27 1.31 0.60 -3.95
C ALA A 27 0.64 -0.47 -3.12
N ALA A 28 -0.62 -0.74 -3.43
CA ALA A 28 -1.42 -1.76 -2.76
C ALA A 28 -2.25 -2.55 -3.76
N VAL A 29 -2.48 -3.82 -3.42
CA VAL A 29 -3.32 -4.73 -4.17
C VAL A 29 -4.22 -5.45 -3.17
N ILE A 30 -5.51 -5.54 -3.45
CA ILE A 30 -6.45 -6.35 -2.67
C ILE A 30 -6.84 -7.54 -3.51
N THR A 31 -6.83 -8.72 -2.88
CA THR A 31 -7.16 -9.98 -3.53
C THR A 31 -8.25 -10.70 -2.79
N LYS A 32 -8.99 -11.53 -3.52
CA LYS A 32 -9.90 -12.54 -2.98
C LYS A 32 -9.57 -13.87 -3.62
N GLY A 33 -9.17 -14.85 -2.81
CA GLY A 33 -8.60 -16.07 -3.36
C GLY A 33 -7.36 -15.71 -4.19
N GLU A 34 -7.28 -16.18 -5.41
CA GLU A 34 -6.19 -15.89 -6.34
C GLU A 34 -6.55 -14.82 -7.37
N GLU A 35 -7.56 -14.00 -7.08
CA GLU A 35 -8.01 -12.94 -7.96
C GLU A 35 -7.62 -11.58 -7.40
N ILE A 36 -7.02 -10.73 -8.23
CA ILE A 36 -6.78 -9.32 -7.90
C ILE A 36 -8.09 -8.56 -8.10
N VAL A 37 -8.61 -8.01 -7.00
CA VAL A 37 -9.89 -7.30 -7.00
C VAL A 37 -9.69 -5.80 -7.23
N SER A 38 -8.69 -5.22 -6.59
CA SER A 38 -8.37 -3.80 -6.76
C SER A 38 -6.87 -3.59 -6.61
N LYS A 39 -6.41 -2.46 -7.15
CA LYS A 39 -5.01 -2.06 -7.10
C LYS A 39 -4.91 -0.55 -7.14
N ALA A 40 -3.96 0.00 -6.41
CA ALA A 40 -3.80 1.45 -6.29
C ALA A 40 -2.36 1.83 -5.92
N TYR A 41 -2.03 3.08 -6.14
CA TYR A 41 -0.79 3.70 -5.66
C TYR A 41 -1.12 5.02 -4.98
N ASN A 42 -0.20 5.52 -4.16
CA ASN A 42 -0.36 6.76 -3.43
C ASN A 42 -0.57 7.94 -4.40
N THR A 43 -1.60 8.74 -4.17
CA THR A 43 -1.92 9.93 -4.99
C THR A 43 -2.22 11.16 -4.13
N ARG A 44 -1.62 11.25 -2.93
CA ARG A 44 -1.84 12.39 -2.02
C ARG A 44 -1.48 13.72 -2.64
N ASN A 45 -0.34 13.79 -3.34
CA ASN A 45 0.13 15.03 -3.96
C ASN A 45 -0.74 15.43 -5.15
N LYS A 46 -1.03 14.48 -6.03
CA LYS A 46 -1.81 14.68 -7.24
C LYS A 46 -3.24 15.15 -6.94
N THR A 47 -3.84 14.61 -5.90
CA THR A 47 -5.23 14.88 -5.55
C THR A 47 -5.39 15.93 -4.45
N ASN A 48 -4.30 16.36 -3.83
CA ASN A 48 -4.31 17.21 -2.63
C ASN A 48 -5.21 16.62 -1.53
N ASN A 49 -5.25 15.31 -1.45
CA ASN A 49 -6.06 14.60 -0.47
C ASN A 49 -5.15 13.79 0.47
N PRO A 50 -5.04 14.20 1.75
CA PRO A 50 -4.17 13.51 2.69
C PRO A 50 -4.57 12.08 2.98
N LEU A 51 -5.80 11.69 2.65
CA LEU A 51 -6.31 10.34 2.86
C LEU A 51 -5.97 9.39 1.70
N ASN A 52 -5.47 9.90 0.58
CA ASN A 52 -5.21 9.09 -0.62
C ASN A 52 -3.94 8.26 -0.55
N HIS A 53 -3.80 7.50 0.52
CA HIS A 53 -2.85 6.41 0.61
C HIS A 53 -3.31 5.25 -0.29
N ALA A 54 -2.36 4.50 -0.83
CA ALA A 54 -2.65 3.36 -1.69
C ALA A 54 -3.66 2.39 -1.06
N GLU A 55 -3.51 2.10 0.22
CA GLU A 55 -4.39 1.18 0.95
C GLU A 55 -5.84 1.67 0.97
N ILE A 56 -6.04 2.96 1.26
CA ILE A 56 -7.39 3.54 1.34
C ILE A 56 -8.08 3.52 -0.02
N ILE A 57 -7.38 3.94 -1.07
CA ILE A 57 -7.92 3.92 -2.43
C ILE A 57 -8.31 2.50 -2.82
N CYS A 58 -7.44 1.55 -2.52
CA CYS A 58 -7.63 0.14 -2.84
C CYS A 58 -8.85 -0.45 -2.12
N ILE A 59 -9.00 -0.13 -0.83
CA ILE A 59 -10.13 -0.56 -0.01
C ILE A 59 -11.45 0.00 -0.55
N ILE A 60 -11.49 1.29 -0.87
CA ILE A 60 -12.69 1.93 -1.41
C ILE A 60 -13.12 1.24 -2.70
N GLU A 61 -12.18 1.00 -3.60
CA GLU A 61 -12.47 0.34 -4.87
C GLU A 61 -12.99 -1.10 -4.67
N ALA A 62 -12.35 -1.87 -3.81
CA ALA A 62 -12.78 -3.24 -3.51
C ALA A 62 -14.18 -3.28 -2.90
N ALA A 63 -14.46 -2.39 -1.95
CA ALA A 63 -15.77 -2.27 -1.31
C ALA A 63 -16.86 -1.92 -2.31
N LYS A 64 -16.59 -0.99 -3.23
CA LYS A 64 -17.53 -0.62 -4.28
C LYS A 64 -17.84 -1.80 -5.21
N LYS A 65 -16.84 -2.58 -5.57
CA LYS A 65 -17.02 -3.72 -6.46
C LYS A 65 -17.91 -4.81 -5.85
N GLN A 66 -17.78 -5.07 -4.56
CA GLN A 66 -18.65 -6.06 -3.91
C GLN A 66 -19.96 -5.47 -3.39
N LYS A 67 -20.15 -4.15 -3.51
CA LYS A 67 -21.36 -3.43 -3.12
C LYS A 67 -21.65 -3.47 -1.62
N TYR A 68 -20.62 -3.53 -0.80
CA TYR A 68 -20.71 -3.45 0.65
C TYR A 68 -19.39 -2.96 1.23
N TRP A 69 -19.44 -2.17 2.31
CA TRP A 69 -18.24 -1.56 2.87
C TRP A 69 -17.31 -2.54 3.60
N ARG A 70 -17.85 -3.63 4.11
CA ARG A 70 -17.06 -4.64 4.81
C ARG A 70 -16.50 -5.66 3.82
N ILE A 71 -15.20 -5.89 3.87
CA ILE A 71 -14.50 -6.78 2.94
C ILE A 71 -13.81 -7.93 3.66
N ASN A 72 -14.59 -8.68 4.45
CA ASN A 72 -14.14 -9.92 5.07
C ASN A 72 -13.76 -10.95 3.99
N GLY A 73 -12.73 -11.74 4.25
CA GLY A 73 -12.26 -12.75 3.31
C GLY A 73 -11.31 -12.23 2.24
N TYR A 74 -11.00 -10.93 2.27
CA TYR A 74 -10.05 -10.32 1.33
C TYR A 74 -8.69 -10.15 1.99
N ASN A 75 -7.64 -10.16 1.17
CA ASN A 75 -6.26 -9.94 1.59
C ASN A 75 -5.69 -8.68 0.98
N LEU A 76 -4.85 -7.98 1.72
CA LEU A 76 -4.16 -6.77 1.27
C LEU A 76 -2.67 -7.06 1.12
N TYR A 77 -2.12 -6.69 -0.02
CA TYR A 77 -0.68 -6.65 -0.26
C TYR A 77 -0.26 -5.20 -0.45
N VAL A 78 0.72 -4.76 0.30
CA VAL A 78 1.18 -3.37 0.27
C VAL A 78 2.71 -3.32 0.34
N THR A 79 3.31 -2.39 -0.38
CA THR A 79 4.77 -2.32 -0.48
C THR A 79 5.44 -1.82 0.78
N LEU A 80 4.78 -0.95 1.54
CA LEU A 80 5.25 -0.46 2.83
C LEU A 80 4.23 -0.81 3.90
N GLU A 81 4.70 -1.23 5.08
CA GLU A 81 3.83 -1.50 6.22
C GLU A 81 2.85 -0.34 6.41
N PRO A 82 1.53 -0.59 6.53
CA PRO A 82 0.54 0.48 6.69
C PRO A 82 0.81 1.37 7.89
N CYS A 83 0.53 2.67 7.74
CA CYS A 83 0.56 3.60 8.85
C CYS A 83 -0.61 3.34 9.81
N ASP A 84 -0.60 4.00 10.97
CA ASP A 84 -1.62 3.77 11.99
C ASP A 84 -3.03 4.09 11.50
N MET A 85 -3.20 5.14 10.68
CA MET A 85 -4.48 5.48 10.07
C MET A 85 -4.99 4.33 9.19
N CYS A 86 -4.14 3.81 8.31
CA CYS A 86 -4.52 2.72 7.42
C CYS A 86 -4.77 1.42 8.19
N LYS A 87 -4.00 1.16 9.25
CA LYS A 87 -4.23 -0.01 10.11
C LYS A 87 -5.62 0.00 10.73
N LYS A 88 -6.10 1.16 11.17
CA LYS A 88 -7.43 1.29 11.74
C LYS A 88 -8.52 1.03 10.70
N ILE A 89 -8.35 1.55 9.49
CA ILE A 89 -9.30 1.32 8.40
C ILE A 89 -9.31 -0.15 7.99
N ILE A 90 -8.14 -0.75 7.85
CA ILE A 90 -8.00 -2.18 7.53
C ILE A 90 -8.75 -3.05 8.53
N GLU A 91 -8.58 -2.73 9.81
CA GLU A 91 -9.28 -3.41 10.90
C GLU A 91 -10.80 -3.22 10.80
N GLU A 92 -11.24 -1.98 10.58
CA GLU A 92 -12.66 -1.65 10.52
C GLU A 92 -13.38 -2.37 9.39
N VAL A 93 -12.77 -2.44 8.20
CA VAL A 93 -13.40 -3.11 7.04
C VAL A 93 -13.24 -4.63 7.05
N GLY A 94 -12.47 -5.17 7.97
CA GLY A 94 -12.39 -6.62 8.21
C GLY A 94 -11.52 -7.40 7.24
N ILE A 95 -10.46 -6.80 6.69
CA ILE A 95 -9.48 -7.53 5.87
C ILE A 95 -8.85 -8.66 6.69
N ASP A 96 -8.75 -9.86 6.10
CA ASP A 96 -8.27 -11.05 6.80
C ASP A 96 -6.76 -11.02 7.06
N ASN A 97 -5.97 -10.73 6.04
CA ASN A 97 -4.50 -10.74 6.13
C ASN A 97 -3.91 -9.54 5.43
N VAL A 98 -2.81 -9.05 5.98
CA VAL A 98 -2.01 -7.98 5.38
C VAL A 98 -0.60 -8.52 5.15
N TYR A 99 -0.14 -8.41 3.91
CA TYR A 99 1.22 -8.77 3.51
C TYR A 99 1.95 -7.49 3.12
N TYR A 100 3.12 -7.23 3.70
CA TYR A 100 3.90 -6.05 3.39
C TYR A 100 5.36 -6.42 3.08
N PHE A 101 6.02 -5.57 2.30
CA PHE A 101 7.40 -5.82 1.85
C PHE A 101 8.43 -5.04 2.65
N LEU A 102 8.13 -3.80 2.99
CA LEU A 102 9.04 -2.94 3.74
C LEU A 102 8.42 -2.59 5.08
N LYS A 103 9.22 -2.68 6.13
CA LYS A 103 8.79 -2.28 7.45
C LYS A 103 8.86 -0.75 7.58
N ARG A 104 7.81 -0.16 8.13
CA ARG A 104 7.77 1.28 8.41
C ARG A 104 8.64 1.60 9.63
N ARG A 105 9.42 2.69 9.55
CA ARG A 105 10.06 3.25 10.73
C ARG A 105 8.99 3.90 11.60
N LYS A 106 8.90 3.47 12.85
CA LYS A 106 7.91 3.99 13.79
C LYS A 106 8.54 5.08 14.64
N LYS A 107 7.88 6.24 14.71
CA LYS A 107 8.22 7.28 15.69
C LYS A 107 7.69 6.91 17.08
N TYR A 108 6.61 6.14 17.12
CA TYR A 108 5.92 5.75 18.34
C TYR A 108 5.66 4.26 18.31
N THR A 109 5.66 3.65 19.49
CA THR A 109 5.23 2.27 19.64
C THR A 109 3.70 2.24 19.58
N THR A 110 3.16 1.57 18.57
CA THR A 110 1.72 1.36 18.47
C THR A 110 1.38 -0.07 18.85
N PRO A 111 0.21 -0.31 19.48
CA PRO A 111 -0.24 -1.66 19.74
C PRO A 111 -0.30 -2.46 18.43
N GLU A 112 0.08 -3.72 18.49
CA GLU A 112 -0.09 -4.60 17.34
C GLU A 112 -1.58 -4.78 17.09
N THR A 113 -1.95 -4.79 15.81
CA THR A 113 -3.32 -5.02 15.42
C THR A 113 -3.66 -6.50 15.56
N LEU A 114 -4.94 -6.82 15.62
CA LEU A 114 -5.42 -8.20 15.69
C LEU A 114 -5.15 -8.97 14.40
N TYR A 115 -4.78 -8.28 13.32
CA TYR A 115 -4.54 -8.89 12.02
C TYR A 115 -3.15 -9.46 11.90
N SER A 116 -3.03 -10.54 11.16
CA SER A 116 -1.75 -11.15 10.85
C SER A 116 -1.04 -10.31 9.79
N TYR A 117 -0.02 -9.57 10.20
CA TYR A 117 0.86 -8.82 9.31
C TYR A 117 2.06 -9.69 8.97
N LYS A 118 2.20 -10.02 7.69
CA LYS A 118 3.26 -10.90 7.20
C LYS A 118 4.22 -10.13 6.32
N LYS A 119 5.50 -10.15 6.68
CA LYS A 119 6.54 -9.49 5.88
C LYS A 119 6.95 -10.37 4.70
N MET A 120 7.07 -9.75 3.54
CA MET A 120 7.56 -10.34 2.31
C MET A 120 8.83 -9.62 1.84
N TYR A 121 9.52 -10.14 0.85
CA TYR A 121 10.81 -9.60 0.42
C TYR A 121 10.84 -9.35 -1.08
N ASN A 122 11.21 -8.12 -1.47
CA ASN A 122 11.46 -7.75 -2.86
C ASN A 122 12.26 -6.43 -2.87
N ASP A 123 13.47 -6.46 -3.40
CA ASP A 123 14.40 -5.34 -3.37
C ASP A 123 13.95 -4.12 -4.18
N VAL A 124 13.09 -4.32 -5.16
CA VAL A 124 12.62 -3.21 -6.02
C VAL A 124 11.94 -2.11 -5.21
N PHE A 125 11.16 -2.48 -4.20
CA PHE A 125 10.39 -1.50 -3.43
C PHE A 125 11.28 -0.61 -2.58
N GLU A 126 12.28 -1.17 -1.91
CA GLU A 126 13.24 -0.41 -1.13
C GLU A 126 14.03 0.55 -2.02
N THR A 127 14.49 0.08 -3.17
CA THR A 127 15.24 0.88 -4.12
C THR A 127 14.42 2.08 -4.57
N LYS A 128 13.17 1.89 -4.94
CA LYS A 128 12.32 2.99 -5.43
C LYS A 128 12.01 4.02 -4.36
N ILE A 129 11.74 3.62 -3.13
CA ILE A 129 11.52 4.55 -2.02
C ILE A 129 12.78 5.36 -1.75
N THR A 130 13.94 4.69 -1.71
CA THR A 130 15.23 5.35 -1.49
C THR A 130 15.50 6.39 -2.58
N MET A 131 15.32 6.03 -3.84
CA MET A 131 15.49 6.93 -4.98
C MET A 131 14.56 8.14 -4.90
N PHE A 132 13.32 7.94 -4.52
CA PHE A 132 12.34 9.00 -4.38
C PHE A 132 12.78 10.04 -3.34
N PHE A 133 13.17 9.62 -2.16
CA PHE A 133 13.60 10.55 -1.12
C PHE A 133 14.93 11.24 -1.44
N GLN A 134 15.84 10.56 -2.12
CA GLN A 134 17.07 11.20 -2.62
C GLN A 134 16.75 12.29 -3.63
N LYS A 135 15.83 12.05 -4.55
CA LYS A 135 15.37 13.02 -5.52
C LYS A 135 14.75 14.26 -4.85
N LEU A 136 13.89 14.05 -3.85
CA LEU A 136 13.27 15.13 -3.11
C LEU A 136 14.30 16.02 -2.42
N ARG A 137 15.30 15.43 -1.78
CA ARG A 137 16.37 16.18 -1.12
C ARG A 137 17.16 17.03 -2.09
N LYS A 138 17.46 16.51 -3.29
CA LYS A 138 18.16 17.25 -4.33
C LYS A 138 17.35 18.43 -4.85
N GLU A 139 16.05 18.26 -5.00
CA GLU A 139 15.16 19.29 -5.53
C GLU A 139 14.72 20.30 -4.47
N SER A 140 15.08 20.08 -3.20
CA SER A 140 14.68 20.91 -2.05
C SER A 140 13.17 21.15 -1.98
N LYS A 141 12.38 20.21 -2.50
CA LYS A 141 10.92 20.34 -2.59
C LYS A 141 10.20 19.94 -1.30
N TRP A 142 10.89 19.24 -0.43
CA TRP A 142 10.28 18.68 0.77
C TRP A 142 11.18 18.94 1.97
N ILE A 143 10.61 19.55 2.99
CA ILE A 143 11.21 19.61 4.32
C ILE A 143 10.63 18.41 5.09
N ILE A 144 11.50 17.49 5.40
CA ILE A 144 11.10 16.30 6.16
C ILE A 144 11.41 16.51 7.63
#